data_5ee8b76df75b0bcd4597cf903d9500c2
#
_entry.id   5ee8b76df75b0bcd4597cf903d9500c2
#
_cell.length_a   1.000
_cell.length_b   1.000
_cell.length_c   1.000
_cell.angle_alpha   90.00
_cell.angle_beta   90.00
_cell.angle_gamma   90.00
#
_symmetry.space_group_name_H-M   'P 1'
#
loop_
_entity.id
_entity.type
_entity.pdbx_description
1 polymer ?
#
loop_
_entity_poly.entity_id
_entity_poly.type
_entity_poly.pdbx_seq_one_letter_code
_entity_poly.pdbx_strand_id
1 'polypeptide(L)'
;MAESSLKEKTAKGIFWGGIGSGSLQLLNLIFGIFLSRLLSPSDYGMIGALTVFAAMAGTFAESGFILTIVNKKEARHEDYNAVFWFNICMGALLYLILFACAPFIADFYHTPELTNLARFLFLSFFIGSTSVAPVAYFFRNLMVKERSQIQIIAIIISGAAGLTCAYPVSYTHLTL
;
A
#
# COMPACT_ATOMS: atom_id res chain seq x y z
N MET A 1 39.35 1.51 -6.11
CA MET A 1 38.29 2.32 -6.78
C MET A 1 36.86 1.72 -6.68
N ALA A 2 36.65 0.39 -6.76
CA ALA A 2 35.33 -0.22 -6.65
C ALA A 2 34.71 -0.09 -5.24
N GLU A 3 35.51 -0.20 -4.20
CA GLU A 3 35.06 -0.18 -2.80
C GLU A 3 34.61 1.21 -2.32
N SER A 4 35.24 2.29 -2.78
CA SER A 4 34.80 3.66 -2.52
C SER A 4 33.46 3.99 -3.19
N SER A 5 33.25 3.47 -4.39
CA SER A 5 31.97 3.62 -5.12
C SER A 5 30.82 2.89 -4.43
N LEU A 6 31.07 1.71 -3.85
CA LEU A 6 30.04 0.94 -3.13
C LEU A 6 29.66 1.62 -1.81
N LYS A 7 30.64 2.09 -1.03
CA LYS A 7 30.41 2.84 0.21
C LYS A 7 29.59 4.11 -0.04
N GLU A 8 29.90 4.84 -1.10
CA GLU A 8 29.18 6.06 -1.47
C GLU A 8 27.73 5.75 -1.88
N LYS A 9 27.51 4.71 -2.68
CA LYS A 9 26.15 4.27 -3.06
C LYS A 9 25.34 3.81 -1.85
N THR A 10 25.96 3.07 -0.95
CA THR A 10 25.31 2.61 0.28
C THR A 10 24.94 3.80 1.19
N ALA A 11 25.86 4.74 1.39
CA ALA A 11 25.60 5.93 2.20
C ALA A 11 24.47 6.79 1.59
N LYS A 12 24.47 7.01 0.29
CA LYS A 12 23.38 7.68 -0.42
C LYS A 12 22.05 6.92 -0.28
N GLY A 13 22.09 5.59 -0.38
CA GLY A 13 20.91 4.74 -0.19
C GLY A 13 20.30 4.87 1.21
N ILE A 14 21.13 4.84 2.25
CA ILE A 14 20.71 5.01 3.65
C ILE A 14 20.13 6.41 3.86
N PHE A 15 20.80 7.44 3.36
CA PHE A 15 20.36 8.83 3.49
C PHE A 15 18.99 9.05 2.81
N TRP A 16 18.84 8.64 1.55
CA TRP A 16 17.58 8.75 0.83
C TRP A 16 16.48 7.84 1.39
N GLY A 17 16.84 6.66 1.88
CA GLY A 17 15.91 5.76 2.57
C GLY A 17 15.39 6.38 3.87
N GLY A 18 16.27 7.01 4.66
CA GLY A 18 15.90 7.74 5.87
C GLY A 18 14.99 8.94 5.60
N ILE A 19 15.35 9.77 4.61
CA ILE A 19 14.51 10.90 4.20
C ILE A 19 13.16 10.40 3.66
N GLY A 20 13.17 9.38 2.79
CA GLY A 20 11.94 8.80 2.24
C GLY A 20 11.01 8.29 3.33
N SER A 21 11.50 7.44 4.22
CA SER A 21 10.71 6.88 5.32
C SER A 21 10.25 7.96 6.31
N GLY A 22 11.10 8.91 6.64
CA GLY A 22 10.75 10.03 7.52
C GLY A 22 9.68 10.94 6.91
N SER A 23 9.83 11.28 5.64
CA SER A 23 8.83 12.08 4.91
C SER A 23 7.48 11.37 4.81
N LEU A 24 7.49 10.06 4.52
CA LEU A 24 6.26 9.26 4.48
C LEU A 24 5.56 9.25 5.84
N GLN A 25 6.32 9.08 6.94
CA GLN A 25 5.76 9.05 8.27
C GLN A 25 5.16 10.40 8.69
N LEU A 26 5.85 11.50 8.37
CA LEU A 26 5.34 12.84 8.59
C LEU A 26 4.07 13.12 7.79
N LEU A 27 4.04 12.77 6.52
CA LEU A 27 2.86 12.94 5.67
C LEU A 27 1.68 12.09 6.17
N ASN A 28 1.92 10.83 6.54
CA ASN A 28 0.89 9.98 7.14
C ASN A 28 0.33 10.57 8.43
N LEU A 29 1.19 11.14 9.28
CA LEU A 29 0.76 11.80 10.52
C LEU A 29 -0.08 13.03 10.21
N ILE A 30 0.36 13.88 9.29
CA ILE A 30 -0.39 15.09 8.88
C ILE A 30 -1.77 14.69 8.33
N PHE A 31 -1.82 13.77 7.35
CA PHE A 31 -3.09 13.31 6.78
C PHE A 31 -3.96 12.60 7.82
N GLY A 32 -3.36 11.82 8.72
CA GLY A 32 -4.08 11.18 9.83
C GLY A 32 -4.75 12.19 10.76
N ILE A 33 -4.06 13.30 11.12
CA ILE A 33 -4.63 14.38 11.94
C ILE A 33 -5.80 15.06 11.20
N PHE A 34 -5.66 15.36 9.91
CA PHE A 34 -6.75 15.96 9.14
C PHE A 34 -7.95 15.03 9.03
N LEU A 35 -7.72 13.75 8.69
CA LEU A 35 -8.78 12.76 8.59
C LEU A 35 -9.48 12.53 9.94
N SER A 36 -8.74 12.53 11.07
CA SER A 36 -9.35 12.36 12.39
C SER A 36 -10.26 13.52 12.82
N ARG A 37 -10.14 14.66 12.18
CA ARG A 37 -11.04 15.80 12.40
C ARG A 37 -12.24 15.81 11.46
N LEU A 38 -12.16 15.10 10.34
CA LEU A 38 -13.20 15.05 9.31
C LEU A 38 -14.10 13.82 9.45
N LEU A 39 -13.56 12.72 9.94
CA LEU A 39 -14.26 11.43 10.07
C LEU A 39 -14.80 11.24 11.48
N SER A 40 -15.95 10.58 11.59
CA SER A 40 -16.53 10.21 12.89
C SER A 40 -15.77 9.03 13.54
N PRO A 41 -15.88 8.84 14.87
CA PRO A 41 -15.30 7.67 15.53
C PRO A 41 -15.83 6.34 14.99
N SER A 42 -17.06 6.30 14.48
CA SER A 42 -17.65 5.10 13.86
C SER A 42 -16.96 4.77 12.54
N ASP A 43 -16.63 5.77 11.71
CA ASP A 43 -15.91 5.57 10.45
C ASP A 43 -14.50 4.98 10.71
N TYR A 44 -13.82 5.50 11.75
CA TYR A 44 -12.55 4.94 12.20
C TYR A 44 -12.69 3.50 12.71
N GLY A 45 -13.78 3.20 13.42
CA GLY A 45 -14.10 1.85 13.87
C GLY A 45 -14.26 0.86 12.72
N MET A 46 -14.96 1.27 11.67
CA MET A 46 -15.14 0.46 10.45
C MET A 46 -13.81 0.19 9.74
N ILE A 47 -12.99 1.22 9.57
CA ILE A 47 -11.65 1.07 8.97
C ILE A 47 -10.79 0.15 9.85
N GLY A 48 -10.82 0.35 11.17
CA GLY A 48 -10.09 -0.46 12.14
C GLY A 48 -10.46 -1.94 12.07
N ALA A 49 -11.76 -2.25 11.95
CA ALA A 49 -12.23 -3.62 11.78
C ALA A 49 -11.68 -4.27 10.50
N LEU A 50 -11.63 -3.52 9.40
CA LEU A 50 -11.12 -4.01 8.12
C LEU A 50 -9.60 -4.13 8.08
N THR A 51 -8.85 -3.35 8.88
CA THR A 51 -7.38 -3.42 8.91
C THR A 51 -6.85 -4.77 9.36
N VAL A 52 -7.58 -5.51 10.20
CA VAL A 52 -7.21 -6.86 10.61
C VAL A 52 -7.21 -7.80 9.41
N PHE A 53 -8.29 -7.77 8.62
CA PHE A 53 -8.39 -8.58 7.39
C PHE A 53 -7.37 -8.14 6.34
N ALA A 54 -7.14 -6.82 6.25
CA ALA A 54 -6.12 -6.25 5.38
C ALA A 54 -4.71 -6.72 5.76
N ALA A 55 -4.37 -6.74 7.04
CA ALA A 55 -3.07 -7.21 7.51
C ALA A 55 -2.85 -8.70 7.21
N MET A 56 -3.87 -9.54 7.44
CA MET A 56 -3.81 -10.96 7.09
C MET A 56 -3.60 -11.15 5.58
N ALA A 57 -4.40 -10.47 4.77
CA ALA A 57 -4.28 -10.53 3.31
C ALA A 57 -2.94 -10.02 2.81
N GLY A 58 -2.40 -8.95 3.41
CA GLY A 58 -1.07 -8.41 3.12
C GLY A 58 0.03 -9.44 3.33
N THR A 59 -0.02 -10.19 4.42
CA THR A 59 0.94 -11.26 4.71
C THR A 59 0.94 -12.34 3.61
N PHE A 60 -0.21 -12.69 3.07
CA PHE A 60 -0.30 -13.62 1.94
C PHE A 60 0.20 -13.01 0.62
N ALA A 61 -0.02 -11.72 0.42
CA ALA A 61 0.45 -11.01 -0.77
C ALA A 61 1.97 -10.82 -0.78
N GLU A 62 2.61 -10.69 0.39
CA GLU A 62 4.07 -10.58 0.54
C GLU A 62 4.79 -11.92 0.37
N SER A 63 4.55 -12.62 -0.71
CA SER A 63 4.98 -14.00 -0.99
C SER A 63 6.49 -14.20 -1.21
N GLY A 64 7.35 -13.28 -0.76
CA GLY A 64 8.82 -13.43 -0.84
C GLY A 64 9.40 -13.32 -2.28
N PHE A 65 8.58 -13.07 -3.29
CA PHE A 65 9.05 -12.94 -4.68
C PHE A 65 10.02 -11.78 -4.89
N ILE A 66 9.87 -10.69 -4.13
CA ILE A 66 10.80 -9.56 -4.17
C ILE A 66 12.19 -10.05 -3.79
N LEU A 67 12.31 -10.78 -2.67
CA LEU A 67 13.60 -11.33 -2.21
C LEU A 67 14.17 -12.35 -3.17
N THR A 68 13.30 -13.17 -3.79
CA THR A 68 13.73 -14.17 -4.78
C THR A 68 14.38 -13.50 -5.99
N ILE A 69 13.77 -12.45 -6.54
CA ILE A 69 14.34 -11.70 -7.67
C ILE A 69 15.61 -10.97 -7.26
N VAL A 70 15.62 -10.34 -6.08
CA VAL A 70 16.77 -9.57 -5.59
C VAL A 70 17.99 -10.47 -5.41
N ASN A 71 17.79 -11.69 -4.88
CA ASN A 71 18.87 -12.63 -4.60
C ASN A 71 19.30 -13.47 -5.82
N LYS A 72 18.54 -13.44 -6.93
CA LYS A 72 18.89 -14.21 -8.13
C LYS A 72 20.14 -13.61 -8.79
N LYS A 73 21.16 -14.45 -9.07
CA LYS A 73 22.44 -13.98 -9.68
C LYS A 73 22.21 -13.24 -10.99
N GLU A 74 21.40 -13.78 -11.88
CA GLU A 74 21.01 -13.19 -13.16
C GLU A 74 19.50 -13.20 -13.26
N ALA A 75 18.85 -12.05 -13.01
CA ALA A 75 17.41 -11.91 -13.24
C ALA A 75 17.20 -11.42 -14.68
N ARG A 76 16.50 -12.23 -15.46
CA ARG A 76 16.09 -11.94 -16.82
C ARG A 76 14.73 -11.24 -16.83
N HIS A 77 14.40 -10.60 -17.94
CA HIS A 77 13.08 -9.97 -18.11
C HIS A 77 11.93 -10.96 -17.93
N GLU A 78 12.14 -12.22 -18.31
CA GLU A 78 11.18 -13.32 -18.14
C GLU A 78 10.84 -13.57 -16.67
N ASP A 79 11.82 -13.44 -15.76
CA ASP A 79 11.60 -13.61 -14.32
C ASP A 79 10.68 -12.53 -13.74
N TYR A 80 10.88 -11.28 -14.16
CA TYR A 80 10.00 -10.19 -13.76
C TYR A 80 8.59 -10.38 -14.31
N ASN A 81 8.45 -10.82 -15.55
CA ASN A 81 7.15 -11.13 -16.15
C ASN A 81 6.45 -12.28 -15.43
N ALA A 82 7.16 -13.36 -15.12
CA ALA A 82 6.61 -14.47 -14.38
C ALA A 82 6.09 -14.04 -13.00
N VAL A 83 6.88 -13.27 -12.25
CA VAL A 83 6.48 -12.72 -10.95
C VAL A 83 5.31 -11.75 -11.09
N PHE A 84 5.31 -10.90 -12.10
CA PHE A 84 4.23 -9.96 -12.36
C PHE A 84 2.90 -10.68 -12.59
N TRP A 85 2.84 -11.61 -13.53
CA TRP A 85 1.61 -12.34 -13.82
C TRP A 85 1.15 -13.22 -12.67
N PHE A 86 2.08 -13.89 -11.98
CA PHE A 86 1.75 -14.67 -10.80
C PHE A 86 1.09 -13.80 -9.72
N ASN A 87 1.69 -12.64 -9.42
CA ASN A 87 1.14 -11.75 -8.39
C ASN A 87 -0.20 -11.15 -8.81
N ILE A 88 -0.42 -10.83 -10.09
CA ILE A 88 -1.72 -10.40 -10.57
C ILE A 88 -2.78 -11.49 -10.37
N CYS A 89 -2.48 -12.74 -10.75
CA CYS A 89 -3.41 -13.85 -10.54
C CYS A 89 -3.71 -14.07 -9.05
N MET A 90 -2.68 -14.05 -8.20
CA MET A 90 -2.85 -14.18 -6.75
C MET A 90 -3.61 -13.00 -6.14
N GLY A 91 -3.30 -11.77 -6.56
CA GLY A 91 -4.01 -10.57 -6.11
C GLY A 91 -5.48 -10.58 -6.53
N ALA A 92 -5.77 -11.02 -7.76
CA ALA A 92 -7.13 -11.17 -8.24
C ALA A 92 -7.90 -12.26 -7.46
N LEU A 93 -7.27 -13.40 -7.23
CA LEU A 93 -7.84 -14.49 -6.43
C LEU A 93 -8.16 -14.03 -5.01
N LEU A 94 -7.20 -13.38 -4.36
CA LEU A 94 -7.36 -12.86 -3.01
C LEU A 94 -8.48 -11.81 -2.95
N TYR A 95 -8.50 -10.90 -3.92
CA TYR A 95 -9.58 -9.91 -4.02
C TYR A 95 -10.95 -10.55 -4.18
N LEU A 96 -11.11 -11.57 -5.05
CA LEU A 96 -12.37 -12.28 -5.26
C LEU A 96 -12.84 -12.98 -3.97
N ILE A 97 -11.92 -13.63 -3.25
CA ILE A 97 -12.23 -14.27 -1.96
C ILE A 97 -12.72 -13.21 -0.95
N LEU A 98 -11.98 -12.12 -0.78
CA LEU A 98 -12.32 -11.06 0.16
C LEU A 98 -13.59 -10.31 -0.24
N PHE A 99 -13.83 -10.13 -1.56
CA PHE A 99 -15.06 -9.55 -2.08
C PHE A 99 -16.29 -10.41 -1.74
N ALA A 100 -16.17 -11.73 -1.86
CA ALA A 100 -17.21 -12.67 -1.48
C ALA A 100 -17.39 -12.73 0.06
N CYS A 101 -16.32 -12.55 0.83
CA CYS A 101 -16.38 -12.51 2.30
C CYS A 101 -16.91 -11.18 2.86
N ALA A 102 -16.90 -10.10 2.09
CA ALA A 102 -17.29 -8.77 2.55
C ALA A 102 -18.68 -8.71 3.23
N PRO A 103 -19.76 -9.34 2.69
CA PRO A 103 -21.05 -9.34 3.37
C PRO A 103 -21.02 -10.10 4.70
N PHE A 104 -20.29 -11.21 4.80
CA PHE A 104 -20.15 -11.97 6.05
C PHE A 104 -19.41 -11.15 7.13
N ILE A 105 -18.41 -10.36 6.72
CA ILE A 105 -17.69 -9.44 7.62
C ILE A 105 -18.68 -8.37 8.11
N ALA A 106 -19.47 -7.78 7.21
CA ALA A 106 -20.45 -6.77 7.55
C ALA A 106 -21.54 -7.29 8.52
N ASP A 107 -22.03 -8.50 8.30
CA ASP A 107 -23.00 -9.17 9.18
C ASP A 107 -22.40 -9.44 10.57
N PHE A 108 -21.14 -9.88 10.63
CA PHE A 108 -20.43 -10.13 11.88
C PHE A 108 -20.30 -8.87 12.74
N TYR A 109 -20.04 -7.71 12.11
CA TYR A 109 -19.95 -6.43 12.79
C TYR A 109 -21.31 -5.71 12.93
N HIS A 110 -22.39 -6.30 12.43
CA HIS A 110 -23.73 -5.70 12.40
C HIS A 110 -23.80 -4.32 11.74
N THR A 111 -22.95 -4.11 10.71
CA THR A 111 -22.81 -2.82 10.01
C THR A 111 -22.88 -3.06 8.50
N PRO A 112 -24.07 -2.91 7.87
CA PRO A 112 -24.24 -3.19 6.42
C PRO A 112 -23.36 -2.33 5.51
N GLU A 113 -23.07 -1.10 5.93
CA GLU A 113 -22.23 -0.15 5.20
C GLU A 113 -20.79 -0.67 5.00
N LEU A 114 -20.35 -1.53 5.91
CA LEU A 114 -19.03 -2.14 5.89
C LEU A 114 -18.79 -2.99 4.62
N THR A 115 -19.86 -3.54 4.02
CA THR A 115 -19.75 -4.35 2.80
C THR A 115 -19.12 -3.57 1.64
N ASN A 116 -19.64 -2.37 1.37
CA ASN A 116 -19.12 -1.55 0.27
C ASN A 116 -17.73 -1.03 0.57
N LEU A 117 -17.51 -0.58 1.80
CA LEU A 117 -16.20 -0.11 2.26
C LEU A 117 -15.15 -1.22 2.15
N ALA A 118 -15.47 -2.44 2.57
CA ALA A 118 -14.61 -3.61 2.48
C ALA A 118 -14.24 -3.93 1.02
N ARG A 119 -15.20 -3.92 0.12
CA ARG A 119 -14.97 -4.18 -1.31
C ARG A 119 -14.00 -3.18 -1.93
N PHE A 120 -14.15 -1.89 -1.61
CA PHE A 120 -13.23 -0.84 -2.07
C PHE A 120 -11.84 -0.99 -1.44
N LEU A 121 -11.78 -1.24 -0.14
CA LEU A 121 -10.50 -1.39 0.55
C LEU A 121 -9.74 -2.62 0.04
N PHE A 122 -10.41 -3.72 -0.17
CA PHE A 122 -9.78 -4.95 -0.64
C PHE A 122 -9.32 -4.87 -2.11
N LEU A 123 -9.90 -3.98 -2.92
CA LEU A 123 -9.41 -3.70 -4.28
C LEU A 123 -7.95 -3.22 -4.27
N SER A 124 -7.49 -2.59 -3.18
CA SER A 124 -6.10 -2.17 -3.01
C SER A 124 -5.10 -3.33 -3.10
N PHE A 125 -5.49 -4.55 -2.70
CA PHE A 125 -4.63 -5.74 -2.82
C PHE A 125 -4.41 -6.14 -4.28
N PHE A 126 -5.46 -6.09 -5.08
CA PHE A 126 -5.33 -6.35 -6.53
C PHE A 126 -4.45 -5.28 -7.20
N ILE A 127 -4.68 -4.00 -6.89
CA ILE A 127 -3.84 -2.92 -7.41
C ILE A 127 -2.40 -3.06 -6.90
N GLY A 128 -2.21 -3.36 -5.61
CA GLY A 128 -0.90 -3.56 -4.99
C GLY A 128 -0.10 -4.69 -5.63
N SER A 129 -0.76 -5.77 -6.07
CA SER A 129 -0.10 -6.90 -6.71
C SER A 129 0.64 -6.52 -7.99
N THR A 130 0.20 -5.48 -8.71
CA THR A 130 0.88 -4.97 -9.90
C THR A 130 2.22 -4.32 -9.59
N SER A 131 2.43 -3.89 -8.35
CA SER A 131 3.64 -3.16 -7.93
C SER A 131 4.79 -4.07 -7.51
N VAL A 132 4.58 -5.37 -7.32
CA VAL A 132 5.59 -6.30 -6.78
C VAL A 132 6.82 -6.40 -7.70
N ALA A 133 6.62 -6.57 -9.00
CA ALA A 133 7.72 -6.67 -9.95
C ALA A 133 8.51 -5.35 -10.11
N PRO A 134 7.89 -4.16 -10.28
CA PRO A 134 8.60 -2.89 -10.25
C PRO A 134 9.36 -2.65 -8.94
N VAL A 135 8.78 -2.97 -7.80
CA VAL A 135 9.44 -2.82 -6.48
C VAL A 135 10.67 -3.72 -6.39
N ALA A 136 10.60 -4.97 -6.86
CA ALA A 136 11.76 -5.87 -6.92
C ALA A 136 12.88 -5.31 -7.80
N TYR A 137 12.54 -4.67 -8.92
CA TYR A 137 13.49 -4.00 -9.80
C TYR A 137 14.22 -2.84 -9.09
N PHE A 138 13.48 -1.98 -8.37
CA PHE A 138 14.09 -0.89 -7.61
C PHE A 138 15.04 -1.39 -6.51
N PHE A 139 14.63 -2.44 -5.78
CA PHE A 139 15.49 -3.02 -4.73
C PHE A 139 16.76 -3.65 -5.32
N ARG A 140 16.63 -4.42 -6.40
CA ARG A 140 17.77 -5.08 -7.03
C ARG A 140 18.81 -4.08 -7.55
N ASN A 141 18.33 -2.97 -8.13
CA ASN A 141 19.21 -1.94 -8.71
C ASN A 141 19.63 -0.86 -7.70
N LEU A 142 19.30 -1.02 -6.40
CA LEU A 142 19.59 -0.05 -5.34
C LEU A 142 19.07 1.37 -5.65
N MET A 143 17.96 1.47 -6.36
CA MET A 143 17.31 2.73 -6.75
C MET A 143 16.41 3.27 -5.62
N VAL A 144 17.02 3.49 -4.45
CA VAL A 144 16.29 3.91 -3.23
C VAL A 144 15.74 5.32 -3.39
N LYS A 145 16.49 6.22 -4.04
CA LYS A 145 16.08 7.61 -4.27
C LYS A 145 14.81 7.69 -5.11
N GLU A 146 14.83 7.04 -6.27
CA GLU A 146 13.72 7.02 -7.23
C GLU A 146 12.46 6.43 -6.58
N ARG A 147 12.62 5.32 -5.86
CA ARG A 147 11.53 4.69 -5.12
C ARG A 147 10.95 5.63 -4.07
N SER A 148 11.80 6.29 -3.26
CA SER A 148 11.35 7.23 -2.23
C SER A 148 10.60 8.42 -2.83
N GLN A 149 11.07 8.98 -3.97
CA GLN A 149 10.39 10.07 -4.66
C GLN A 149 9.01 9.66 -5.17
N ILE A 150 8.89 8.48 -5.78
CA ILE A 150 7.60 7.95 -6.26
C ILE A 150 6.64 7.77 -5.08
N GLN A 151 7.11 7.21 -3.97
CA GLN A 151 6.28 7.02 -2.78
C GLN A 151 5.79 8.34 -2.18
N ILE A 152 6.66 9.35 -2.09
CA ILE A 152 6.27 10.68 -1.58
C ILE A 152 5.22 11.32 -2.50
N ILE A 153 5.43 11.30 -3.81
CA ILE A 153 4.46 11.83 -4.78
C ILE A 153 3.12 11.07 -4.66
N ALA A 154 3.17 9.76 -4.58
CA ALA A 154 1.97 8.93 -4.46
C ALA A 154 1.16 9.27 -3.19
N ILE A 155 1.81 9.46 -2.03
CA ILE A 155 1.11 9.78 -0.79
C ILE A 155 0.54 11.21 -0.80
N ILE A 156 1.21 12.16 -1.44
CA ILE A 156 0.69 13.51 -1.60
C ILE A 156 -0.57 13.50 -2.47
N ILE A 157 -0.53 12.81 -3.61
CA ILE A 157 -1.68 12.71 -4.51
C ILE A 157 -2.84 11.97 -3.83
N SER A 158 -2.57 10.81 -3.21
CA SER A 158 -3.61 10.02 -2.55
C SER A 158 -4.18 10.73 -1.31
N GLY A 159 -3.34 11.42 -0.54
CA GLY A 159 -3.75 12.21 0.60
C GLY A 159 -4.62 13.41 0.19
N ALA A 160 -4.22 14.14 -0.86
CA ALA A 160 -5.03 15.22 -1.40
C ALA A 160 -6.39 14.72 -1.93
N ALA A 161 -6.39 13.59 -2.68
CA ALA A 161 -7.62 12.96 -3.15
C ALA A 161 -8.50 12.51 -1.97
N GLY A 162 -7.91 11.88 -0.94
CA GLY A 162 -8.64 11.46 0.25
C GLY A 162 -9.28 12.63 1.00
N LEU A 163 -8.56 13.74 1.17
CA LEU A 163 -9.11 14.95 1.80
C LEU A 163 -10.23 15.58 0.98
N THR A 164 -10.09 15.65 -0.35
CA THR A 164 -11.15 16.20 -1.23
C THR A 164 -12.39 15.33 -1.23
N CYS A 165 -12.26 14.01 -1.12
CA CYS A 165 -13.39 13.10 -1.00
C CYS A 165 -14.03 13.09 0.40
N ALA A 166 -13.26 13.35 1.46
CA ALA A 166 -13.78 13.41 2.83
C ALA A 166 -14.54 14.73 3.10
N TYR A 167 -14.22 15.81 2.38
CA TYR A 167 -14.82 17.12 2.60
C TYR A 167 -16.36 17.13 2.41
N PRO A 168 -16.95 16.59 1.35
CA PRO A 168 -18.41 16.53 1.21
C PRO A 168 -19.11 15.65 2.25
N VAL A 169 -18.45 14.59 2.72
CA VAL A 169 -19.01 13.71 3.75
C VAL A 169 -19.16 14.44 5.09
N SER A 170 -18.22 15.31 5.44
CA SER A 170 -18.28 16.11 6.66
C SER A 170 -19.46 17.10 6.66
N TYR A 171 -19.85 17.65 5.52
CA TYR A 171 -21.00 18.56 5.42
C TYR A 171 -22.35 17.87 5.56
N THR A 172 -22.47 16.63 5.11
CA THR A 172 -23.72 15.87 5.23
C THR A 172 -24.03 15.47 6.69
N HIS A 173 -23.01 15.30 7.53
CA HIS A 173 -23.18 15.02 8.97
C HIS A 173 -23.47 16.28 9.82
N LEU A 174 -23.21 17.48 9.32
CA LEU A 174 -23.50 18.74 10.03
C LEU A 174 -24.92 19.27 9.77
N THR A 175 -25.65 18.68 8.82
CA THR A 175 -27.00 19.12 8.41
C THR A 175 -28.11 18.16 8.84
N LEU A 176 -27.79 17.14 9.60
CA LEU A 176 -28.74 16.20 10.27
C LEU A 176 -28.66 16.34 11.78
#